data_bb8d2b08d36defb3ec1619a6819eecde
#
_entry.id   bb8d2b08d36defb3ec1619a6819eecde
#
_cell.length_a   1.000
_cell.length_b   1.000
_cell.length_c   1.000
_cell.angle_alpha   90.00
_cell.angle_beta   90.00
_cell.angle_gamma   90.00
#
_symmetry.space_group_name_H-M   'P 1'
#
loop_
_entity.id
_entity.type
_entity.pdbx_description
1 polymer ?
#
loop_
_entity_poly.entity_id
_entity_poly.type
_entity_poly.pdbx_seq_one_letter_code
_entity_poly.pdbx_strand_id
1 'polypeptide(L)'
;MKTKIICVLLSAVFLVAGIVIAVSYRAGLKTADLSDEALANYKIEYLQSGESYGSLTLISARDIVQNSDAIYLVEATGNRTLSENEILSEVTVKHCFKQYKDIKENETIYIYEPVKVNIYKTNRTVGGTVSGGYIMLSNFNIMEKNKTYIVFLKFFERPEEYYNYSEREQRTFLFTDKNVGLFPSENDANCLVVSTDSTAIFYNEIREYDYITLNRDRAASYSKLQKEIFEIIDYKYEQ
;
A
#
# COMPACT_ATOMS: atom_id res chain seq x y z
N MET A 1 46.33 -37.18 -7.14
CA MET A 1 44.97 -37.52 -6.64
C MET A 1 44.59 -36.76 -5.37
N LYS A 2 45.43 -36.68 -4.34
CA LYS A 2 45.16 -36.00 -3.07
C LYS A 2 44.80 -34.51 -3.20
N THR A 3 45.51 -33.74 -4.06
CA THR A 3 45.27 -32.31 -4.27
C THR A 3 43.89 -32.01 -4.87
N LYS A 4 43.40 -32.82 -5.80
CA LYS A 4 42.07 -32.67 -6.40
C LYS A 4 40.97 -32.91 -5.36
N ILE A 5 41.15 -33.86 -4.47
CA ILE A 5 40.18 -34.14 -3.38
C ILE A 5 40.12 -32.96 -2.40
N ILE A 6 41.28 -32.39 -2.05
CA ILE A 6 41.36 -31.23 -1.15
C ILE A 6 40.63 -30.00 -1.78
N CYS A 7 40.85 -29.74 -3.07
CA CYS A 7 40.16 -28.64 -3.76
C CYS A 7 38.63 -28.82 -3.77
N VAL A 8 38.13 -30.03 -4.02
CA VAL A 8 36.70 -30.34 -4.00
C VAL A 8 36.11 -30.14 -2.59
N LEU A 9 36.82 -30.62 -1.55
CA LEU A 9 36.39 -30.43 -0.18
C LEU A 9 36.34 -28.96 0.23
N LEU A 10 37.37 -28.17 -0.12
CA LEU A 10 37.37 -26.73 0.13
C LEU A 10 36.24 -26.02 -0.60
N SER A 11 35.99 -26.33 -1.86
CA SER A 11 34.87 -25.74 -2.62
C SER A 11 33.52 -26.07 -1.97
N ALA A 12 33.33 -27.31 -1.52
CA ALA A 12 32.10 -27.70 -0.82
C ALA A 12 31.91 -26.93 0.51
N VAL A 13 32.99 -26.75 1.29
CA VAL A 13 32.94 -25.96 2.54
C VAL A 13 32.58 -24.51 2.26
N PHE A 14 33.17 -23.87 1.24
CA PHE A 14 32.84 -22.49 0.87
C PHE A 14 31.38 -22.35 0.39
N LEU A 15 30.89 -23.33 -0.36
CA LEU A 15 29.51 -23.33 -0.85
C LEU A 15 28.50 -23.45 0.33
N VAL A 16 28.77 -24.37 1.26
CA VAL A 16 27.92 -24.51 2.48
C VAL A 16 28.00 -23.27 3.34
N ALA A 17 29.19 -22.71 3.57
CA ALA A 17 29.34 -21.47 4.33
C ALA A 17 28.59 -20.31 3.67
N GLY A 18 28.68 -20.18 2.34
CA GLY A 18 27.92 -19.16 1.57
C GLY A 18 26.41 -19.32 1.71
N ILE A 19 25.91 -20.55 1.65
CA ILE A 19 24.47 -20.83 1.85
C ILE A 19 24.05 -20.47 3.30
N VAL A 20 24.82 -20.88 4.30
CA VAL A 20 24.51 -20.57 5.70
C VAL A 20 24.50 -19.06 5.94
N ILE A 21 25.49 -18.34 5.41
CA ILE A 21 25.54 -16.86 5.53
C ILE A 21 24.32 -16.24 4.83
N ALA A 22 23.98 -16.67 3.61
CA ALA A 22 22.83 -16.15 2.88
C ALA A 22 21.50 -16.41 3.59
N VAL A 23 21.31 -17.62 4.14
CA VAL A 23 20.11 -17.98 4.91
C VAL A 23 20.06 -17.18 6.22
N SER A 24 21.19 -17.05 6.92
CA SER A 24 21.26 -16.25 8.15
C SER A 24 21.03 -14.78 7.91
N TYR A 25 21.56 -14.24 6.80
CA TYR A 25 21.33 -12.87 6.39
C TYR A 25 19.84 -12.65 6.03
N ARG A 26 19.25 -13.57 5.27
CA ARG A 26 17.83 -13.52 4.91
C ARG A 26 16.90 -13.67 6.13
N ALA A 27 17.26 -14.54 7.08
CA ALA A 27 16.53 -14.67 8.34
C ALA A 27 16.70 -13.44 9.27
N GLY A 28 17.82 -12.73 9.15
CA GLY A 28 18.09 -11.48 9.87
C GLY A 28 17.43 -10.24 9.25
N LEU A 29 16.99 -10.33 7.99
CA LEU A 29 16.09 -9.35 7.38
C LEU A 29 14.71 -9.57 8.00
N LYS A 30 14.47 -8.99 9.18
CA LYS A 30 13.12 -8.95 9.75
C LYS A 30 12.25 -8.24 8.73
N THR A 31 11.29 -8.96 8.17
CA THR A 31 10.16 -8.36 7.44
C THR A 31 9.52 -7.36 8.40
N ALA A 32 9.23 -6.16 7.90
CA ALA A 32 8.48 -5.18 8.66
C ALA A 32 7.20 -5.83 9.18
N ASP A 33 6.93 -5.66 10.46
CA ASP A 33 5.63 -6.00 11.00
C ASP A 33 4.66 -4.90 10.57
N LEU A 34 3.75 -5.23 9.65
CA LEU A 34 2.72 -4.34 9.13
C LEU A 34 1.33 -4.72 9.67
N SER A 35 1.29 -5.46 10.79
CA SER A 35 0.04 -5.69 11.51
C SER A 35 -0.56 -4.36 11.99
N ASP A 36 -1.87 -4.34 12.18
CA ASP A 36 -2.55 -3.14 12.66
C ASP A 36 -2.03 -2.68 14.02
N GLU A 37 -1.61 -3.62 14.89
CA GLU A 37 -1.01 -3.36 16.20
C GLU A 37 0.37 -2.72 16.09
N ALA A 38 1.18 -3.16 15.13
CA ALA A 38 2.50 -2.58 14.90
C ALA A 38 2.41 -1.19 14.29
N LEU A 39 1.54 -1.03 13.28
CA LEU A 39 1.31 0.23 12.60
C LEU A 39 0.77 1.31 13.56
N ALA A 40 -0.07 0.93 14.51
CA ALA A 40 -0.66 1.85 15.50
C ALA A 40 0.38 2.70 16.24
N ASN A 41 1.59 2.18 16.40
CA ASN A 41 2.69 2.84 17.13
C ASN A 41 3.64 3.63 16.22
N TYR A 42 3.39 3.68 14.92
CA TYR A 42 4.23 4.44 14.00
C TYR A 42 3.82 5.91 14.00
N LYS A 43 4.83 6.78 13.92
CA LYS A 43 4.60 8.21 13.71
C LYS A 43 4.19 8.47 12.29
N ILE A 44 3.34 9.47 12.11
CA ILE A 44 2.95 9.94 10.78
C ILE A 44 3.83 11.10 10.37
N GLU A 45 4.41 10.98 9.19
CA GLU A 45 4.98 12.10 8.45
C GLU A 45 4.15 12.33 7.19
N TYR A 46 3.68 13.55 7.03
CA TYR A 46 3.01 13.93 5.79
C TYR A 46 4.05 14.11 4.70
N LEU A 47 3.82 13.45 3.56
CA LEU A 47 4.49 13.83 2.33
C LEU A 47 3.99 15.24 1.97
N GLN A 48 4.76 16.24 2.36
CA GLN A 48 4.75 17.48 1.62
C GLN A 48 5.35 17.16 0.23
N SER A 49 4.55 16.57 -0.66
CA SER A 49 4.93 16.54 -2.06
C SER A 49 5.05 18.00 -2.47
N GLY A 50 6.21 18.41 -2.98
CA GLY A 50 6.44 19.79 -3.43
C GLY A 50 5.48 20.25 -4.54
N GLU A 51 4.62 19.37 -5.02
CA GLU A 51 3.48 19.61 -5.90
C GLU A 51 2.21 20.06 -5.17
N SER A 52 2.19 20.00 -3.82
CA SER A 52 0.98 20.19 -3.01
C SER A 52 0.43 21.61 -3.02
N TYR A 53 1.19 22.60 -3.45
CA TYR A 53 0.73 23.99 -3.53
C TYR A 53 0.15 24.38 -4.89
N GLY A 54 0.27 23.53 -5.91
CA GLY A 54 -0.01 23.92 -7.31
C GLY A 54 -1.41 23.64 -7.82
N SER A 55 -2.10 22.61 -7.39
CA SER A 55 -3.45 22.31 -7.89
C SER A 55 -4.36 21.79 -6.77
N LEU A 56 -5.35 22.61 -6.42
CA LEU A 56 -6.49 22.24 -5.56
C LEU A 56 -7.48 21.33 -6.28
N THR A 57 -7.29 21.16 -7.59
CA THR A 57 -8.24 20.45 -8.45
C THR A 57 -7.94 18.96 -8.39
N LEU A 58 -8.85 18.20 -7.83
CA LEU A 58 -8.86 16.75 -7.97
C LEU A 58 -9.19 16.37 -9.41
N ILE A 59 -8.75 15.19 -9.82
CA ILE A 59 -9.21 14.58 -11.07
C ILE A 59 -10.74 14.51 -11.09
N SER A 60 -11.39 14.68 -12.23
CA SER A 60 -12.85 14.56 -12.31
C SER A 60 -13.30 13.10 -12.14
N ALA A 61 -14.53 12.91 -11.66
CA ALA A 61 -15.14 11.58 -11.52
C ALA A 61 -15.14 10.82 -12.86
N ARG A 62 -15.41 11.51 -13.95
CA ARG A 62 -15.39 10.92 -15.29
C ARG A 62 -13.98 10.50 -15.71
N ASP A 63 -12.99 11.34 -15.47
CA ASP A 63 -11.61 11.05 -15.88
C ASP A 63 -11.03 9.88 -15.09
N ILE A 64 -11.28 9.78 -13.79
CA ILE A 64 -10.79 8.64 -13.02
C ILE A 64 -11.43 7.33 -13.48
N VAL A 65 -12.73 7.31 -13.76
CA VAL A 65 -13.45 6.15 -14.31
C VAL A 65 -12.89 5.75 -15.67
N GLN A 66 -12.68 6.73 -16.56
CA GLN A 66 -12.17 6.46 -17.92
C GLN A 66 -10.73 5.97 -17.92
N ASN A 67 -9.87 6.60 -17.11
CA ASN A 67 -8.44 6.32 -17.08
C ASN A 67 -8.08 5.05 -16.29
N SER A 68 -8.98 4.49 -15.51
CA SER A 68 -8.72 3.24 -14.79
C SER A 68 -8.75 2.05 -15.73
N ASP A 69 -7.83 1.10 -15.55
CA ASP A 69 -7.84 -0.18 -16.26
C ASP A 69 -8.84 -1.14 -15.61
N ALA A 70 -9.03 -1.03 -14.29
CA ALA A 70 -9.99 -1.78 -13.51
C ALA A 70 -10.70 -0.90 -12.47
N ILE A 71 -11.95 -1.25 -12.15
CA ILE A 71 -12.71 -0.66 -11.05
C ILE A 71 -13.39 -1.80 -10.30
N TYR A 72 -13.03 -1.97 -9.05
CA TYR A 72 -13.52 -3.07 -8.22
C TYR A 72 -14.06 -2.58 -6.89
N LEU A 73 -15.08 -3.28 -6.38
CA LEU A 73 -15.34 -3.36 -4.95
C LEU A 73 -14.43 -4.43 -4.38
N VAL A 74 -13.62 -4.10 -3.39
CA VAL A 74 -12.67 -5.05 -2.77
C VAL A 74 -12.84 -5.06 -1.26
N GLU A 75 -12.48 -6.20 -0.65
CA GLU A 75 -12.34 -6.35 0.79
C GLU A 75 -10.88 -6.55 1.14
N ALA A 76 -10.34 -5.74 2.06
CA ALA A 76 -8.97 -5.86 2.51
C ALA A 76 -8.79 -7.08 3.42
N THR A 77 -7.83 -7.96 3.10
CA THR A 77 -7.56 -9.17 3.89
C THR A 77 -6.73 -8.89 5.14
N GLY A 78 -6.07 -7.73 5.18
CA GLY A 78 -5.09 -7.36 6.21
C GLY A 78 -3.70 -7.96 5.96
N ASN A 79 -3.53 -8.81 4.93
CA ASN A 79 -2.22 -9.29 4.52
C ASN A 79 -1.48 -8.19 3.76
N ARG A 80 -0.35 -7.77 4.32
CA ARG A 80 0.47 -6.69 3.76
C ARG A 80 1.92 -7.12 3.66
N THR A 81 2.61 -6.68 2.63
CA THR A 81 4.05 -6.85 2.49
C THR A 81 4.71 -5.52 2.16
N LEU A 82 5.90 -5.28 2.70
CA LEU A 82 6.69 -4.11 2.32
C LEU A 82 7.47 -4.44 1.05
N SER A 83 7.29 -3.63 0.02
CA SER A 83 8.03 -3.71 -1.23
C SER A 83 8.57 -2.33 -1.57
N GLU A 84 9.89 -2.18 -1.60
CA GLU A 84 10.58 -0.91 -1.89
C GLU A 84 10.09 0.28 -1.02
N ASN A 85 9.81 0.01 0.25
CA ASN A 85 9.24 0.95 1.22
C ASN A 85 7.76 1.31 1.01
N GLU A 86 7.08 0.74 0.04
CA GLU A 86 5.64 0.88 -0.17
C GLU A 86 4.89 -0.35 0.35
N ILE A 87 3.67 -0.14 0.80
CA ILE A 87 2.79 -1.23 1.25
C ILE A 87 2.16 -1.87 0.02
N LEU A 88 2.34 -3.17 -0.13
CA LEU A 88 1.60 -4.00 -1.07
C LEU A 88 0.56 -4.79 -0.31
N SER A 89 -0.70 -4.41 -0.46
CA SER A 89 -1.84 -5.01 0.23
C SER A 89 -2.52 -6.06 -0.63
N GLU A 90 -2.93 -7.14 0.02
CA GLU A 90 -3.74 -8.19 -0.57
C GLU A 90 -5.22 -7.88 -0.32
N VAL A 91 -6.03 -7.96 -1.37
CA VAL A 91 -7.47 -7.73 -1.30
C VAL A 91 -8.24 -8.78 -2.09
N THR A 92 -9.48 -9.04 -1.68
CA THR A 92 -10.41 -9.92 -2.39
C THR A 92 -11.41 -9.10 -3.19
N VAL A 93 -11.56 -9.36 -4.48
CA VAL A 93 -12.55 -8.72 -5.34
C VAL A 93 -13.96 -9.20 -4.95
N LYS A 94 -14.84 -8.28 -4.58
CA LYS A 94 -16.25 -8.57 -4.24
C LYS A 94 -17.17 -8.29 -5.40
N HIS A 95 -16.90 -7.26 -6.19
CA HIS A 95 -17.67 -6.91 -7.38
C HIS A 95 -16.80 -6.23 -8.43
N CYS A 96 -17.14 -6.44 -9.71
CA CYS A 96 -16.42 -5.91 -10.86
C CYS A 96 -17.27 -4.86 -11.59
N PHE A 97 -16.98 -3.57 -11.43
CA PHE A 97 -17.60 -2.49 -12.22
C PHE A 97 -16.92 -2.33 -13.59
N LYS A 98 -15.59 -2.46 -13.62
CA LYS A 98 -14.77 -2.50 -14.83
C LYS A 98 -13.72 -3.59 -14.68
N GLN A 99 -13.88 -4.65 -15.45
CA GLN A 99 -13.03 -5.83 -15.37
C GLN A 99 -11.72 -5.63 -16.14
N TYR A 100 -10.60 -6.05 -15.54
CA TYR A 100 -9.31 -6.16 -16.20
C TYR A 100 -8.99 -7.62 -16.49
N LYS A 101 -8.77 -7.96 -17.77
CA LYS A 101 -8.49 -9.33 -18.22
C LYS A 101 -9.55 -10.34 -17.70
N ASP A 102 -9.09 -11.42 -17.09
CA ASP A 102 -9.90 -12.53 -16.58
C ASP A 102 -10.14 -12.51 -15.06
N ILE A 103 -9.78 -11.40 -14.39
CA ILE A 103 -9.97 -11.25 -12.95
C ILE A 103 -11.47 -11.17 -12.64
N LYS A 104 -11.92 -12.06 -11.74
CA LYS A 104 -13.33 -12.25 -11.36
C LYS A 104 -13.56 -11.96 -9.89
N GLU A 105 -14.84 -11.94 -9.52
CA GLU A 105 -15.27 -11.88 -8.13
C GLU A 105 -14.73 -13.08 -7.33
N ASN A 106 -14.41 -12.84 -6.07
CA ASN A 106 -13.76 -13.74 -5.13
C ASN A 106 -12.30 -14.11 -5.45
N GLU A 107 -11.70 -13.47 -6.44
CA GLU A 107 -10.26 -13.61 -6.70
C GLU A 107 -9.44 -12.60 -5.90
N THR A 108 -8.20 -12.98 -5.63
CA THR A 108 -7.23 -12.15 -4.92
C THR A 108 -6.45 -11.30 -5.92
N ILE A 109 -6.32 -10.01 -5.61
CA ILE A 109 -5.43 -9.08 -6.29
C ILE A 109 -4.54 -8.36 -5.27
N TYR A 110 -3.52 -7.67 -5.76
CA TYR A 110 -2.53 -6.95 -4.96
C TYR A 110 -2.49 -5.49 -5.38
N ILE A 111 -2.48 -4.59 -4.41
CA ILE A 111 -2.51 -3.15 -4.68
C ILE A 111 -1.36 -2.48 -3.93
N TYR A 112 -0.51 -1.74 -4.65
CA TYR A 112 0.43 -0.83 -4.03
C TYR A 112 -0.33 0.36 -3.45
N GLU A 113 -0.32 0.48 -2.13
CA GLU A 113 -0.87 1.66 -1.47
C GLU A 113 0.13 2.82 -1.58
N PRO A 114 -0.32 4.07 -1.79
CA PRO A 114 0.55 5.23 -1.88
C PRO A 114 1.00 5.68 -0.47
N VAL A 115 1.48 4.71 0.28
CA VAL A 115 1.91 4.82 1.67
C VAL A 115 3.32 4.27 1.79
N LYS A 116 4.26 5.10 2.22
CA LYS A 116 5.65 4.68 2.45
C LYS A 116 5.88 4.43 3.92
N VAL A 117 6.54 3.33 4.20
CA VAL A 117 6.91 2.93 5.56
C VAL A 117 8.42 2.93 5.69
N ASN A 118 8.94 3.75 6.58
CA ASN A 118 10.36 3.78 6.93
C ASN A 118 10.56 3.26 8.35
N ILE A 119 11.34 2.20 8.48
CA ILE A 119 11.61 1.54 9.76
C ILE A 119 13.01 1.91 10.21
N TYR A 120 13.09 2.51 11.40
CA TYR A 120 14.37 2.77 12.03
C TYR A 120 14.73 1.61 12.98
N LYS A 121 15.93 1.06 12.80
CA LYS A 121 16.56 0.25 13.82
C LYS A 121 17.37 1.19 14.73
N THR A 122 16.79 1.66 15.82
CA THR A 122 17.59 2.34 16.85
C THR A 122 18.27 1.28 17.69
N ASN A 123 19.56 1.05 17.43
CA ASN A 123 20.45 0.35 18.34
C ASN A 123 20.71 1.28 19.54
N ARG A 124 19.80 1.35 20.49
CA ARG A 124 20.05 1.92 21.82
C ARG A 124 19.84 0.86 22.88
N THR A 125 20.95 0.36 23.29
CA THR A 125 21.43 -0.35 24.46
C THR A 125 20.57 -0.30 25.71
N VAL A 126 20.68 -1.45 26.40
CA VAL A 126 20.12 -1.84 27.71
C VAL A 126 18.66 -2.28 27.59
N GLY A 127 18.50 -3.54 27.19
CA GLY A 127 17.29 -4.31 27.46
C GLY A 127 16.22 -4.42 26.36
N GLY A 128 16.42 -3.92 25.16
CA GLY A 128 15.43 -4.11 24.09
C GLY A 128 15.72 -3.36 22.80
N THR A 129 15.44 -3.97 21.68
CA THR A 129 15.45 -3.31 20.36
C THR A 129 14.14 -2.54 20.23
N VAL A 130 14.16 -1.23 20.38
CA VAL A 130 13.01 -0.40 20.04
C VAL A 130 13.02 -0.23 18.53
N SER A 131 12.15 -0.91 17.82
CA SER A 131 11.84 -0.60 16.42
C SER A 131 10.89 0.58 16.40
N GLY A 132 11.40 1.73 16.05
CA GLY A 132 10.58 2.89 15.70
C GLY A 132 10.46 2.98 14.19
N GLY A 133 9.37 3.53 13.70
CA GLY A 133 9.17 3.78 12.29
C GLY A 133 8.29 5.00 12.09
N TYR A 134 8.27 5.50 10.86
CA TYR A 134 7.27 6.48 10.46
C TYR A 134 6.59 6.03 9.17
N ILE A 135 5.34 6.43 9.06
CA ILE A 135 4.50 6.22 7.89
C ILE A 135 4.37 7.57 7.19
N MET A 136 4.66 7.58 5.90
CA MET A 136 4.42 8.73 5.04
C MET A 136 3.16 8.45 4.25
N LEU A 137 2.08 9.12 4.60
CA LEU A 137 0.80 9.04 3.89
C LEU A 137 0.76 10.05 2.76
N SER A 138 0.13 9.68 1.65
CA SER A 138 -0.30 10.66 0.64
C SER A 138 -1.56 11.38 1.15
N ASN A 139 -2.73 11.02 0.64
CA ASN A 139 -4.01 11.53 1.14
C ASN A 139 -4.91 10.39 1.64
N PHE A 140 -4.57 9.13 1.36
CA PHE A 140 -5.31 7.97 1.83
C PHE A 140 -4.73 7.41 3.09
N ASN A 141 -5.58 6.79 3.86
CA ASN A 141 -5.17 5.89 4.91
C ASN A 141 -4.88 4.49 4.35
N ILE A 142 -4.25 3.64 5.15
CA ILE A 142 -4.02 2.23 4.83
C ILE A 142 -5.36 1.50 4.86
N MET A 143 -5.63 0.66 3.86
CA MET A 143 -6.84 -0.17 3.82
C MET A 143 -6.90 -1.08 5.04
N GLU A 144 -7.95 -0.95 5.86
CA GLU A 144 -8.12 -1.74 7.08
C GLU A 144 -8.70 -3.12 6.78
N LYS A 145 -8.24 -4.11 7.54
CA LYS A 145 -8.71 -5.49 7.44
C LYS A 145 -10.23 -5.59 7.58
N ASN A 146 -10.85 -6.39 6.72
CA ASN A 146 -12.30 -6.65 6.65
C ASN A 146 -13.16 -5.43 6.29
N LYS A 147 -12.57 -4.29 5.96
CA LYS A 147 -13.31 -3.17 5.37
C LYS A 147 -13.37 -3.31 3.85
N THR A 148 -14.41 -2.76 3.28
CA THR A 148 -14.65 -2.77 1.84
C THR A 148 -14.42 -1.39 1.24
N TYR A 149 -13.86 -1.39 0.03
CA TYR A 149 -13.46 -0.18 -0.68
C TYR A 149 -13.78 -0.28 -2.16
N ILE A 150 -14.14 0.83 -2.78
CA ILE A 150 -14.14 0.95 -4.24
C ILE A 150 -12.78 1.49 -4.65
N VAL A 151 -12.09 0.75 -5.53
CA VAL A 151 -10.73 1.04 -5.98
C VAL A 151 -10.67 1.28 -7.47
N PHE A 152 -9.94 2.31 -7.86
CA PHE A 152 -9.69 2.72 -9.24
C PHE A 152 -8.24 2.43 -9.56
N LEU A 153 -8.01 1.47 -10.45
CA LEU A 153 -6.73 0.80 -10.60
C LEU A 153 -6.14 0.92 -11.99
N LYS A 154 -4.81 1.04 -12.03
CA LYS A 154 -3.96 0.85 -13.19
C LYS A 154 -3.16 -0.42 -13.02
N PHE A 155 -3.04 -1.21 -14.08
CA PHE A 155 -2.16 -2.36 -14.06
C PHE A 155 -0.71 -1.91 -13.87
N PHE A 156 0.02 -2.61 -12.99
CA PHE A 156 1.43 -2.35 -12.75
C PHE A 156 2.28 -2.94 -13.88
N GLU A 157 2.51 -2.14 -14.92
CA GLU A 157 3.34 -2.55 -16.06
C GLU A 157 4.83 -2.52 -15.68
N ARG A 158 5.52 -3.63 -15.94
CA ARG A 158 6.98 -3.68 -15.94
C ARG A 158 7.47 -3.88 -17.38
N PRO A 159 8.70 -3.43 -17.71
CA PRO A 159 9.26 -3.65 -19.04
C PRO A 159 9.29 -5.15 -19.35
N GLU A 160 8.61 -5.58 -20.42
CA GLU A 160 8.45 -6.98 -20.80
C GLU A 160 9.82 -7.67 -21.09
N GLU A 161 10.81 -6.89 -21.48
CA GLU A 161 12.13 -7.37 -21.87
C GLU A 161 12.91 -8.07 -20.74
N TYR A 162 12.50 -7.89 -19.49
CA TYR A 162 13.26 -8.35 -18.32
C TYR A 162 12.54 -9.38 -17.45
N TYR A 163 11.23 -9.64 -17.64
CA TYR A 163 10.47 -10.46 -16.71
C TYR A 163 9.38 -11.30 -17.35
N ASN A 164 9.40 -12.60 -17.03
CA ASN A 164 8.18 -13.38 -17.05
C ASN A 164 7.41 -13.00 -15.79
N TYR A 165 6.27 -12.32 -15.93
CA TYR A 165 5.41 -11.98 -14.82
C TYR A 165 5.00 -13.23 -14.03
N SER A 166 5.28 -13.24 -12.75
CA SER A 166 4.71 -14.22 -11.82
C SER A 166 3.19 -14.04 -11.76
N GLU A 167 2.46 -15.05 -11.31
CA GLU A 167 1.01 -14.97 -11.13
C GLU A 167 0.60 -13.78 -10.24
N ARG A 168 1.36 -13.52 -9.18
CA ARG A 168 1.15 -12.36 -8.31
C ARG A 168 1.32 -11.03 -9.05
N GLU A 169 2.36 -10.89 -9.86
CA GLU A 169 2.63 -9.67 -10.62
C GLU A 169 1.58 -9.41 -11.70
N GLN A 170 1.01 -10.46 -12.30
CA GLN A 170 -0.10 -10.35 -13.26
C GLN A 170 -1.39 -9.81 -12.63
N ARG A 171 -1.48 -9.83 -11.29
CA ARG A 171 -2.61 -9.39 -10.48
C ARG A 171 -2.25 -8.21 -9.57
N THR A 172 -1.16 -7.50 -9.89
CA THR A 172 -0.68 -6.35 -9.12
C THR A 172 -1.05 -5.04 -9.80
N PHE A 173 -1.54 -4.10 -9.00
CA PHE A 173 -2.07 -2.82 -9.46
C PHE A 173 -1.52 -1.65 -8.67
N LEU A 174 -1.59 -0.47 -9.27
CA LEU A 174 -1.43 0.83 -8.66
C LEU A 174 -2.78 1.54 -8.65
N PHE A 175 -2.99 2.52 -7.79
CA PHE A 175 -4.13 3.42 -7.94
C PHE A 175 -3.99 4.27 -9.20
N THR A 176 -5.10 4.48 -9.90
CA THR A 176 -5.15 5.36 -11.10
C THR A 176 -4.68 6.77 -10.78
N ASP A 177 -5.04 7.26 -9.61
CA ASP A 177 -4.53 8.52 -9.06
C ASP A 177 -4.18 8.30 -7.58
N LYS A 178 -2.96 8.68 -7.20
CA LYS A 178 -2.44 8.52 -5.84
C LYS A 178 -3.18 9.34 -4.77
N ASN A 179 -4.01 10.29 -5.18
CA ASN A 179 -4.75 11.17 -4.27
C ASN A 179 -6.25 10.84 -4.20
N VAL A 180 -6.80 10.08 -5.16
CA VAL A 180 -8.25 9.84 -5.24
C VAL A 180 -8.64 8.47 -5.79
N GLY A 181 -7.75 7.48 -5.71
CA GLY A 181 -8.00 6.13 -6.25
C GLY A 181 -8.70 5.15 -5.30
N LEU A 182 -9.01 5.56 -4.08
CA LEU A 182 -9.57 4.71 -3.02
C LEU A 182 -10.76 5.42 -2.37
N PHE A 183 -11.90 4.74 -2.22
CA PHE A 183 -13.08 5.26 -1.52
C PHE A 183 -13.69 4.18 -0.62
N PRO A 184 -14.08 4.49 0.63
CA PRO A 184 -14.86 3.56 1.44
C PRO A 184 -16.19 3.28 0.76
N SER A 185 -16.67 2.03 0.84
CA SER A 185 -17.90 1.60 0.16
C SER A 185 -19.14 1.64 1.05
N GLU A 186 -18.96 1.64 2.38
CA GLU A 186 -20.08 1.50 3.33
C GLU A 186 -20.67 2.84 3.75
N ASN A 187 -19.90 3.91 3.72
CA ASN A 187 -20.28 5.22 4.22
C ASN A 187 -19.68 6.36 3.38
N ASP A 188 -20.19 7.58 3.59
CA ASP A 188 -19.50 8.79 3.16
C ASP A 188 -18.11 8.82 3.80
N ALA A 189 -17.10 9.18 3.00
CA ALA A 189 -15.70 9.17 3.44
C ALA A 189 -15.49 10.11 4.65
N ASN A 190 -14.89 9.57 5.69
CA ASN A 190 -14.49 10.33 6.87
C ASN A 190 -13.16 11.05 6.58
N CYS A 191 -13.20 12.38 6.51
CA CYS A 191 -12.06 13.20 6.14
C CYS A 191 -11.47 13.93 7.34
N LEU A 192 -10.15 13.85 7.50
CA LEU A 192 -9.39 14.61 8.50
C LEU A 192 -8.64 15.77 7.85
N VAL A 193 -8.81 16.96 8.38
CA VAL A 193 -7.98 18.12 8.04
C VAL A 193 -6.98 18.36 9.16
N VAL A 194 -5.70 18.15 8.85
CA VAL A 194 -4.61 18.27 9.82
C VAL A 194 -4.02 19.66 9.78
N SER A 195 -3.66 20.20 10.95
CA SER A 195 -2.91 21.46 11.05
C SER A 195 -1.42 21.21 10.85
N THR A 196 -0.75 22.14 10.15
CA THR A 196 0.72 22.11 9.96
C THR A 196 1.50 22.26 11.27
N ASP A 197 0.85 22.76 12.32
CA ASP A 197 1.47 22.97 13.63
C ASP A 197 1.34 21.74 14.56
N SER A 198 0.80 20.65 14.05
CA SER A 198 0.61 19.42 14.85
C SER A 198 1.96 18.82 15.20
N THR A 199 2.19 18.59 16.48
CA THR A 199 3.24 17.70 17.00
C THR A 199 3.04 16.30 16.45
N ALA A 200 4.09 15.46 16.45
CA ALA A 200 4.05 14.11 15.89
C ALA A 200 2.75 13.37 16.26
N ILE A 201 1.98 13.03 15.23
CA ILE A 201 0.74 12.26 15.34
C ILE A 201 1.10 10.79 15.16
N PHE A 202 0.50 9.90 15.92
CA PHE A 202 0.64 8.45 15.73
C PHE A 202 -0.47 7.92 14.82
N TYR A 203 -0.18 6.82 14.13
CA TYR A 203 -1.13 6.22 13.19
C TYR A 203 -2.47 5.84 13.84
N ASN A 204 -2.47 5.38 15.10
CA ASN A 204 -3.69 5.06 15.83
C ASN A 204 -4.64 6.24 16.04
N GLU A 205 -4.14 7.48 15.99
CA GLU A 205 -4.95 8.70 16.16
C GLU A 205 -5.70 9.09 14.89
N ILE A 206 -5.25 8.55 13.73
CA ILE A 206 -5.82 8.91 12.42
C ILE A 206 -6.39 7.73 11.65
N ARG A 207 -6.27 6.49 12.19
CA ARG A 207 -6.66 5.27 11.48
C ARG A 207 -8.14 5.20 11.12
N GLU A 208 -9.00 5.91 11.84
CA GLU A 208 -10.45 5.94 11.60
C GLU A 208 -10.86 6.84 10.43
N TYR A 209 -9.91 7.63 9.88
CA TYR A 209 -10.19 8.53 8.77
C TYR A 209 -9.78 7.89 7.45
N ASP A 210 -10.64 8.04 6.44
CA ASP A 210 -10.39 7.48 5.10
C ASP A 210 -9.50 8.39 4.26
N TYR A 211 -9.64 9.70 4.45
CA TYR A 211 -8.92 10.71 3.69
C TYR A 211 -8.33 11.79 4.60
N ILE A 212 -7.05 12.08 4.40
CA ILE A 212 -6.29 12.98 5.26
C ILE A 212 -5.66 14.07 4.40
N THR A 213 -5.88 15.33 4.77
CA THR A 213 -5.37 16.47 4.00
C THR A 213 -5.06 17.67 4.89
N LEU A 214 -4.23 18.58 4.38
CA LEU A 214 -3.96 19.88 5.01
C LEU A 214 -4.95 20.96 4.56
N ASN A 215 -5.89 20.64 3.66
CA ASN A 215 -6.76 21.61 3.00
C ASN A 215 -8.25 21.22 3.12
N ARG A 216 -9.06 22.11 3.71
CA ARG A 216 -10.51 21.87 3.89
C ARG A 216 -11.28 21.76 2.58
N ASP A 217 -10.93 22.59 1.59
CA ASP A 217 -11.62 22.56 0.29
C ASP A 217 -11.36 21.24 -0.43
N ARG A 218 -10.16 20.66 -0.22
CA ARG A 218 -9.81 19.38 -0.77
C ARG A 218 -10.58 18.24 -0.11
N ALA A 219 -10.77 18.29 1.21
CA ALA A 219 -11.62 17.33 1.93
C ALA A 219 -13.05 17.35 1.41
N ALA A 220 -13.64 18.56 1.28
CA ALA A 220 -14.99 18.73 0.73
C ALA A 220 -15.08 18.24 -0.74
N SER A 221 -14.06 18.52 -1.55
CA SER A 221 -13.98 18.08 -2.94
C SER A 221 -13.90 16.56 -3.05
N TYR A 222 -13.17 15.89 -2.14
CA TYR A 222 -13.07 14.43 -2.11
C TYR A 222 -14.42 13.77 -1.79
N SER A 223 -15.14 14.24 -0.78
CA SER A 223 -16.48 13.73 -0.45
C SER A 223 -17.49 13.95 -1.58
N LYS A 224 -17.40 15.08 -2.28
CA LYS A 224 -18.22 15.34 -3.45
C LYS A 224 -17.88 14.40 -4.59
N LEU A 225 -16.60 14.20 -4.85
CA LEU A 225 -16.08 13.30 -5.88
C LEU A 225 -16.54 11.86 -5.64
N GLN A 226 -16.53 11.37 -4.40
CA GLN A 226 -17.05 10.05 -4.06
C GLN A 226 -18.50 9.88 -4.52
N LYS A 227 -19.38 10.86 -4.23
CA LYS A 227 -20.80 10.80 -4.63
C LYS A 227 -20.97 10.80 -6.15
N GLU A 228 -20.24 11.66 -6.85
CA GLU A 228 -20.27 11.71 -8.32
C GLU A 228 -19.79 10.39 -8.95
N ILE A 229 -18.75 9.78 -8.38
CA ILE A 229 -18.23 8.50 -8.85
C ILE A 229 -19.27 7.38 -8.64
N PHE A 230 -19.88 7.31 -7.45
CA PHE A 230 -20.85 6.26 -7.13
C PHE A 230 -22.10 6.36 -8.02
N GLU A 231 -22.51 7.57 -8.39
CA GLU A 231 -23.56 7.77 -9.38
C GLU A 231 -23.14 7.25 -10.78
N ILE A 232 -21.89 7.51 -11.22
CA ILE A 232 -21.41 7.08 -12.55
C ILE A 232 -21.31 5.55 -12.66
N ILE A 233 -20.88 4.86 -11.59
CA ILE A 233 -20.75 3.39 -11.58
C ILE A 233 -22.02 2.67 -11.12
N ASP A 234 -23.11 3.40 -10.88
CA ASP A 234 -24.40 2.91 -10.36
C ASP A 234 -24.25 2.11 -9.04
N TYR A 235 -23.34 2.57 -8.17
CA TYR A 235 -23.14 1.96 -6.88
C TYR A 235 -24.06 2.58 -5.82
N LYS A 236 -24.76 1.73 -5.08
CA LYS A 236 -25.59 2.13 -3.94
C LYS A 236 -25.10 1.41 -2.69
N TYR A 237 -25.03 2.13 -1.60
CA TYR A 237 -24.75 1.53 -0.29
C TYR A 237 -25.81 0.46 0.00
N GLU A 238 -25.38 -0.73 0.39
CA GLU A 238 -26.28 -1.68 1.01
C GLU A 238 -26.68 -1.13 2.40
N GLN A 239 -27.95 -0.82 2.59
CA GLN A 239 -28.49 -0.31 3.85
C GLN A 239 -28.78 -1.44 4.82
#